data_ddd384bc715b55e8175270273064b696
#
_entry.id   ddd384bc715b55e8175270273064b696
#
_cell.length_a   1.000
_cell.length_b   1.000
_cell.length_c   1.000
_cell.angle_alpha   90.00
_cell.angle_beta   90.00
_cell.angle_gamma   90.00
#
_symmetry.space_group_name_H-M   'P 1'
#
loop_
_entity.id
_entity.type
_entity.pdbx_description
1 polymer ?
#
loop_
_entity_poly.entity_id
_entity_poly.type
_entity_poly.pdbx_seq_one_letter_code
_entity_poly.pdbx_strand_id
1 'polypeptide(L)'
;MILNVLFAVLPLVHVPAAAGASSDTLVVFVSGDGGWAAIDKGISRVFTANGMPVVGLDALKYFWTRRTPGDASRDLERIIDETHKPRVVLAGYSRGADVLPAMISRLPAATRAKFRLVALLGPSPRVELEFHVADWLHSSSRGVLVKPELEKLTSEHILCLAGEDDRDSLCPQLRGANIDVVILKGSHHFDGNYERLGRIVLEHLK
;
A
#
# COMPACT_ATOMS: atom_id res chain seq x y z
N MET A 1 21.63 -3.45 32.70
CA MET A 1 21.91 -2.63 31.52
C MET A 1 20.62 -2.63 30.70
N ILE A 2 19.80 -1.59 30.87
CA ILE A 2 18.50 -1.48 30.16
C ILE A 2 18.82 -0.98 28.76
N LEU A 3 18.70 -1.86 27.78
CA LEU A 3 18.84 -1.50 26.37
C LEU A 3 17.61 -0.66 26.00
N ASN A 4 17.74 0.67 26.03
CA ASN A 4 16.73 1.56 25.45
C ASN A 4 16.72 1.34 23.94
N VAL A 5 15.86 0.44 23.47
CA VAL A 5 15.52 0.35 22.07
C VAL A 5 14.73 1.62 21.76
N LEU A 6 15.39 2.63 21.20
CA LEU A 6 14.70 3.76 20.58
C LEU A 6 13.87 3.19 19.41
N PHE A 7 12.60 2.93 19.66
CA PHE A 7 11.67 2.66 18.55
C PHE A 7 11.61 3.92 17.70
N ALA A 8 12.12 3.83 16.49
CA ALA A 8 12.00 4.92 15.52
C ALA A 8 10.51 5.24 15.36
N VAL A 9 10.16 6.51 15.54
CA VAL A 9 8.78 6.98 15.31
C VAL A 9 8.50 6.80 13.82
N LEU A 10 7.50 5.98 13.50
CA LEU A 10 7.09 5.77 12.11
C LEU A 10 6.46 7.05 11.56
N PRO A 11 6.72 7.42 10.30
CA PRO A 11 6.13 8.60 9.67
C PRO A 11 4.68 8.33 9.26
N LEU A 12 3.79 8.24 10.26
CA LEU A 12 2.39 7.95 10.08
C LEU A 12 1.55 9.21 9.89
N VAL A 13 0.50 9.08 9.07
CA VAL A 13 -0.55 10.07 8.87
C VAL A 13 -1.87 9.46 9.30
N HIS A 14 -2.49 10.00 10.34
CA HIS A 14 -3.78 9.53 10.84
C HIS A 14 -4.92 10.35 10.24
N VAL A 15 -5.83 9.69 9.52
CA VAL A 15 -7.04 10.31 8.98
C VAL A 15 -8.25 9.63 9.62
N PRO A 16 -8.91 10.27 10.59
CA PRO A 16 -10.04 9.67 11.30
C PRO A 16 -11.24 9.50 10.37
N ALA A 17 -12.12 8.56 10.71
CA ALA A 17 -13.40 8.42 10.03
C ALA A 17 -14.21 9.72 10.16
N ALA A 18 -15.07 10.00 9.18
CA ALA A 18 -15.97 11.15 9.24
C ALA A 18 -16.89 11.07 10.46
N ALA A 19 -17.25 12.24 11.01
CA ALA A 19 -18.12 12.32 12.18
C ALA A 19 -19.44 11.57 11.96
N GLY A 20 -19.81 10.71 12.90
CA GLY A 20 -21.05 9.90 12.83
C GLY A 20 -20.93 8.63 11.97
N ALA A 21 -19.83 8.43 11.26
CA ALA A 21 -19.57 7.20 10.50
C ALA A 21 -18.61 6.29 11.29
N SER A 22 -18.85 4.98 11.26
CA SER A 22 -17.99 4.00 11.93
C SER A 22 -17.94 2.69 11.15
N SER A 23 -16.77 2.07 11.14
CA SER A 23 -16.52 0.76 10.57
C SER A 23 -15.58 -0.02 11.47
N ASP A 24 -15.69 -1.35 11.46
CA ASP A 24 -14.73 -2.25 12.10
C ASP A 24 -13.46 -2.47 11.26
N THR A 25 -13.38 -1.82 10.11
CA THR A 25 -12.29 -1.94 9.15
C THR A 25 -11.32 -0.76 9.25
N LEU A 26 -10.03 -1.08 9.35
CA LEU A 26 -8.92 -0.14 9.18
C LEU A 26 -8.48 -0.12 7.71
N VAL A 27 -8.11 1.04 7.22
CA VAL A 27 -7.32 1.14 5.99
C VAL A 27 -5.88 1.51 6.37
N VAL A 28 -4.91 0.69 5.95
CA VAL A 28 -3.49 1.07 5.96
C VAL A 28 -3.10 1.43 4.54
N PHE A 29 -2.64 2.66 4.36
CA PHE A 29 -2.29 3.19 3.03
C PHE A 29 -0.80 3.54 2.97
N VAL A 30 -0.04 2.89 2.10
CA VAL A 30 1.37 3.21 1.85
C VAL A 30 1.48 4.14 0.66
N SER A 31 2.02 5.34 0.86
CA SER A 31 2.11 6.37 -0.19
C SER A 31 3.15 6.06 -1.26
N GLY A 32 3.16 6.85 -2.33
CA GLY A 32 4.22 6.80 -3.34
C GLY A 32 5.48 7.57 -2.94
N ASP A 33 6.41 7.71 -3.90
CA ASP A 33 7.69 8.43 -3.75
C ASP A 33 7.53 9.91 -3.41
N GLY A 34 6.42 10.51 -3.77
CA GLY A 34 6.09 11.89 -3.43
C GLY A 34 5.65 12.10 -1.98
N GLY A 35 5.67 11.06 -1.13
CA GLY A 35 5.13 11.09 0.23
C GLY A 35 3.61 11.21 0.24
N TRP A 36 3.04 11.71 1.35
CA TRP A 36 1.59 11.82 1.53
C TRP A 36 0.98 12.96 0.69
N ALA A 37 0.64 12.66 -0.56
CA ALA A 37 0.27 13.60 -1.60
C ALA A 37 -1.25 13.69 -1.88
N ALA A 38 -1.64 14.31 -2.99
CA ALA A 38 -3.04 14.53 -3.36
C ALA A 38 -3.80 13.21 -3.63
N ILE A 39 -3.13 12.22 -4.22
CA ILE A 39 -3.73 10.91 -4.50
C ILE A 39 -4.09 10.17 -3.22
N ASP A 40 -3.17 10.13 -2.24
CA ASP A 40 -3.38 9.47 -0.95
C ASP A 40 -4.54 10.14 -0.18
N LYS A 41 -4.56 11.48 -0.19
CA LYS A 41 -5.63 12.28 0.43
C LYS A 41 -6.99 12.07 -0.25
N GLY A 42 -7.02 12.01 -1.59
CA GLY A 42 -8.23 11.81 -2.37
C GLY A 42 -8.87 10.45 -2.10
N ILE A 43 -8.06 9.40 -2.13
CA ILE A 43 -8.50 8.04 -1.84
C ILE A 43 -8.95 7.93 -0.37
N SER A 44 -8.16 8.48 0.56
CA SER A 44 -8.47 8.44 2.00
C SER A 44 -9.79 9.12 2.34
N ARG A 45 -10.15 10.23 1.67
CA ARG A 45 -11.47 10.87 1.87
C ARG A 45 -12.63 9.92 1.60
N VAL A 46 -12.52 9.08 0.60
CA VAL A 46 -13.57 8.10 0.27
C VAL A 46 -13.70 7.06 1.38
N PHE A 47 -12.60 6.53 1.88
CA PHE A 47 -12.64 5.56 2.98
C PHE A 47 -13.20 6.16 4.26
N THR A 48 -12.73 7.34 4.63
CA THR A 48 -13.16 7.99 5.89
C THR A 48 -14.63 8.42 5.84
N ALA A 49 -15.15 8.84 4.67
CA ALA A 49 -16.57 9.09 4.47
C ALA A 49 -17.44 7.83 4.65
N ASN A 50 -16.86 6.64 4.43
CA ASN A 50 -17.51 5.34 4.66
C ASN A 50 -17.17 4.72 6.03
N GLY A 51 -16.73 5.54 6.98
CA GLY A 51 -16.49 5.13 8.38
C GLY A 51 -15.19 4.37 8.62
N MET A 52 -14.35 4.19 7.62
CA MET A 52 -13.07 3.50 7.73
C MET A 52 -11.95 4.50 8.02
N PRO A 53 -11.36 4.51 9.23
CA PRO A 53 -10.19 5.34 9.48
C PRO A 53 -9.01 4.87 8.65
N VAL A 54 -8.14 5.82 8.27
CA VAL A 54 -6.94 5.55 7.48
C VAL A 54 -5.70 5.84 8.31
N VAL A 55 -4.77 4.90 8.33
CA VAL A 55 -3.40 5.11 8.79
C VAL A 55 -2.49 5.07 7.57
N GLY A 56 -1.97 6.24 7.18
CA GLY A 56 -1.03 6.39 6.09
C GLY A 56 0.40 6.18 6.56
N LEU A 57 1.20 5.43 5.80
CA LEU A 57 2.65 5.38 5.92
C LEU A 57 3.26 6.25 4.83
N ASP A 58 3.91 7.35 5.21
CA ASP A 58 4.61 8.23 4.28
C ASP A 58 5.88 7.54 3.77
N ALA A 59 5.79 6.93 2.58
CA ALA A 59 6.86 6.11 2.02
C ALA A 59 8.14 6.91 1.75
N LEU A 60 8.04 8.18 1.33
CA LEU A 60 9.20 9.04 1.12
C LEU A 60 10.04 9.15 2.41
N LYS A 61 9.41 9.44 3.53
CA LYS A 61 10.10 9.56 4.83
C LYS A 61 10.52 8.20 5.37
N TYR A 62 9.69 7.17 5.18
CA TYR A 62 9.94 5.84 5.71
C TYR A 62 11.17 5.19 5.07
N PHE A 63 11.26 5.23 3.74
CA PHE A 63 12.38 4.67 2.97
C PHE A 63 13.55 5.63 2.77
N TRP A 64 13.51 6.81 3.39
CA TRP A 64 14.70 7.70 3.46
C TRP A 64 15.89 7.01 4.12
N THR A 65 15.62 6.05 4.97
CA THR A 65 16.60 5.13 5.54
C THR A 65 16.33 3.73 5.01
N ARG A 66 17.40 3.04 4.59
CA ARG A 66 17.30 1.68 4.09
C ARG A 66 16.54 0.76 5.04
N ARG A 67 15.58 0.01 4.49
CA ARG A 67 14.79 -0.99 5.20
C ARG A 67 14.99 -2.36 4.58
N THR A 68 14.97 -3.41 5.39
CA THR A 68 14.81 -4.76 4.85
C THR A 68 13.32 -5.08 4.69
N PRO A 69 12.93 -6.03 3.81
CA PRO A 69 11.55 -6.49 3.74
C PRO A 69 11.01 -6.99 5.07
N GLY A 70 11.86 -7.60 5.91
CA GLY A 70 11.50 -8.06 7.25
C GLY A 70 11.25 -6.93 8.23
N ASP A 71 12.06 -5.84 8.20
CA ASP A 71 11.82 -4.66 9.03
C ASP A 71 10.48 -4.02 8.64
N ALA A 72 10.27 -3.81 7.35
CA ALA A 72 9.05 -3.21 6.84
C ALA A 72 7.79 -4.04 7.16
N SER A 73 7.91 -5.37 7.14
CA SER A 73 6.84 -6.29 7.55
C SER A 73 6.50 -6.11 9.04
N ARG A 74 7.49 -6.07 9.93
CA ARG A 74 7.28 -5.84 11.38
C ARG A 74 6.64 -4.48 11.66
N ASP A 75 7.07 -3.44 10.94
CA ASP A 75 6.47 -2.11 11.09
C ASP A 75 5.01 -2.10 10.61
N LEU A 76 4.68 -2.80 9.51
CA LEU A 76 3.29 -2.96 9.05
C LEU A 76 2.44 -3.72 10.08
N GLU A 77 2.95 -4.81 10.65
CA GLU A 77 2.27 -5.57 11.69
C GLU A 77 1.95 -4.67 12.90
N ARG A 78 2.94 -3.90 13.36
CA ARG A 78 2.76 -2.96 14.46
C ARG A 78 1.68 -1.92 14.17
N ILE A 79 1.65 -1.33 12.96
CA ILE A 79 0.61 -0.38 12.55
C ILE A 79 -0.79 -1.02 12.65
N ILE A 80 -0.92 -2.26 12.18
CA ILE A 80 -2.19 -2.98 12.20
C ILE A 80 -2.64 -3.29 13.64
N ASP A 81 -1.73 -3.77 14.48
CA ASP A 81 -2.06 -4.20 15.84
C ASP A 81 -2.38 -3.04 16.79
N GLU A 82 -1.70 -1.89 16.63
CA GLU A 82 -1.97 -0.68 17.43
C GLU A 82 -3.42 -0.16 17.29
N THR A 83 -4.10 -0.48 16.20
CA THR A 83 -5.48 -0.02 15.96
C THR A 83 -6.55 -0.96 16.51
N HIS A 84 -6.21 -2.18 16.85
CA HIS A 84 -7.12 -3.22 17.34
C HIS A 84 -8.34 -3.48 16.44
N LYS A 85 -8.29 -3.13 15.15
CA LYS A 85 -9.37 -3.40 14.21
C LYS A 85 -9.34 -4.85 13.71
N PRO A 86 -10.51 -5.54 13.66
CA PRO A 86 -10.57 -6.94 13.24
C PRO A 86 -10.44 -7.12 11.72
N ARG A 87 -10.68 -6.07 10.94
CA ARG A 87 -10.62 -6.08 9.48
C ARG A 87 -9.65 -5.03 8.97
N VAL A 88 -8.89 -5.37 7.93
CA VAL A 88 -7.89 -4.47 7.35
C VAL A 88 -7.99 -4.47 5.83
N VAL A 89 -7.99 -3.29 5.26
CA VAL A 89 -7.71 -3.04 3.85
C VAL A 89 -6.29 -2.50 3.76
N LEU A 90 -5.46 -3.15 2.96
CA LEU A 90 -4.16 -2.61 2.62
C LEU A 90 -4.26 -1.95 1.25
N ALA A 91 -3.79 -0.73 1.14
CA ALA A 91 -3.70 -0.03 -0.12
C ALA A 91 -2.30 0.58 -0.29
N GLY A 92 -1.79 0.60 -1.50
CA GLY A 92 -0.53 1.25 -1.81
C GLY A 92 -0.57 1.87 -3.19
N TYR A 93 0.12 3.00 -3.34
CA TYR A 93 0.27 3.67 -4.61
C TYR A 93 1.74 3.73 -5.02
N SER A 94 2.04 3.42 -6.30
CA SER A 94 3.39 3.48 -6.85
C SER A 94 4.38 2.70 -5.96
N ARG A 95 5.44 3.30 -5.40
CA ARG A 95 6.33 2.63 -4.44
C ARG A 95 5.57 1.92 -3.31
N GLY A 96 4.49 2.49 -2.80
CA GLY A 96 3.65 1.84 -1.79
C GLY A 96 3.04 0.54 -2.30
N ALA A 97 2.58 0.50 -3.55
CA ALA A 97 2.08 -0.70 -4.19
C ALA A 97 3.18 -1.74 -4.42
N ASP A 98 4.40 -1.27 -4.71
CA ASP A 98 5.55 -2.14 -4.99
C ASP A 98 6.07 -2.85 -3.73
N VAL A 99 6.08 -2.16 -2.58
CA VAL A 99 6.64 -2.70 -1.33
C VAL A 99 5.67 -3.60 -0.58
N LEU A 100 4.36 -3.37 -0.70
CA LEU A 100 3.34 -4.11 0.04
C LEU A 100 3.44 -5.63 -0.13
N PRO A 101 3.62 -6.22 -1.33
CA PRO A 101 3.75 -7.66 -1.47
C PRO A 101 4.88 -8.26 -0.63
N ALA A 102 6.05 -7.60 -0.61
CA ALA A 102 7.19 -8.04 0.18
C ALA A 102 6.97 -7.88 1.70
N MET A 103 6.21 -6.87 2.11
CA MET A 103 5.82 -6.70 3.51
C MET A 103 4.83 -7.78 3.94
N ILE A 104 3.76 -7.99 3.16
CA ILE A 104 2.66 -8.92 3.47
C ILE A 104 3.14 -10.37 3.50
N SER A 105 3.97 -10.78 2.55
CA SER A 105 4.45 -12.17 2.43
C SER A 105 5.21 -12.67 3.66
N ARG A 106 5.64 -11.77 4.54
CA ARG A 106 6.40 -12.05 5.77
C ARG A 106 5.60 -11.87 7.05
N LEU A 107 4.34 -11.43 6.94
CA LEU A 107 3.46 -11.29 8.10
C LEU A 107 3.01 -12.65 8.62
N PRO A 108 2.74 -12.77 9.95
CA PRO A 108 2.09 -13.94 10.51
C PRO A 108 0.73 -14.22 9.87
N ALA A 109 0.36 -15.49 9.77
CA ALA A 109 -0.93 -15.91 9.21
C ALA A 109 -2.12 -15.27 9.94
N ALA A 110 -2.04 -15.09 11.27
CA ALA A 110 -3.07 -14.45 12.07
C ALA A 110 -3.31 -12.98 11.67
N THR A 111 -2.24 -12.24 11.36
CA THR A 111 -2.34 -10.86 10.89
C THR A 111 -2.92 -10.82 9.47
N ARG A 112 -2.46 -11.72 8.58
CA ARG A 112 -2.96 -11.82 7.20
C ARG A 112 -4.44 -12.20 7.13
N ALA A 113 -4.94 -13.00 8.08
CA ALA A 113 -6.35 -13.36 8.17
C ALA A 113 -7.30 -12.18 8.42
N LYS A 114 -6.78 -11.03 8.89
CA LYS A 114 -7.55 -9.79 9.02
C LYS A 114 -7.82 -9.10 7.67
N PHE A 115 -7.06 -9.44 6.61
CA PHE A 115 -7.13 -8.73 5.34
C PHE A 115 -8.42 -9.02 4.58
N ARG A 116 -9.06 -7.95 4.11
CA ARG A 116 -10.24 -8.00 3.25
C ARG A 116 -9.88 -7.74 1.80
N LEU A 117 -8.90 -6.89 1.58
CA LEU A 117 -8.43 -6.54 0.25
C LEU A 117 -7.00 -6.00 0.34
N VAL A 118 -6.19 -6.31 -0.66
CA VAL A 118 -4.90 -5.67 -0.95
C VAL A 118 -5.03 -4.93 -2.27
N ALA A 119 -5.09 -3.61 -2.23
CA ALA A 119 -5.21 -2.75 -3.41
C ALA A 119 -3.83 -2.19 -3.81
N LEU A 120 -3.38 -2.56 -4.99
CA LEU A 120 -2.11 -2.12 -5.57
C LEU A 120 -2.38 -1.16 -6.73
N LEU A 121 -2.05 0.11 -6.57
CA LEU A 121 -2.32 1.17 -7.55
C LEU A 121 -1.01 1.56 -8.26
N GLY A 122 -0.90 1.21 -9.53
CA GLY A 122 0.28 1.46 -10.37
C GLY A 122 1.54 0.74 -9.87
N PRO A 123 1.49 -0.57 -9.55
CA PRO A 123 2.70 -1.28 -9.13
C PRO A 123 3.66 -1.46 -10.31
N SER A 124 4.96 -1.30 -10.03
CA SER A 124 6.07 -1.53 -10.95
C SER A 124 6.63 -2.96 -10.81
N PRO A 125 7.43 -3.46 -11.76
CA PRO A 125 8.02 -4.80 -11.66
C PRO A 125 9.09 -4.95 -10.56
N ARG A 126 9.71 -3.84 -10.13
CA ARG A 126 10.80 -3.81 -9.15
C ARG A 126 10.67 -2.63 -8.20
N VAL A 127 11.17 -2.81 -6.97
CA VAL A 127 11.22 -1.75 -5.96
C VAL A 127 12.53 -1.79 -5.18
N GLU A 128 13.08 -0.63 -4.90
CA GLU A 128 14.16 -0.45 -3.94
C GLU A 128 13.59 -0.02 -2.58
N LEU A 129 14.09 -0.67 -1.51
CA LEU A 129 13.67 -0.40 -0.14
C LEU A 129 14.55 0.67 0.53
N GLU A 130 15.13 1.53 -0.28
CA GLU A 130 15.91 2.70 0.10
C GLU A 130 15.67 3.79 -0.95
N PHE A 131 15.53 5.03 -0.50
CA PHE A 131 15.34 6.16 -1.40
C PHE A 131 16.69 6.87 -1.62
N HIS A 132 17.12 6.95 -2.87
CA HIS A 132 18.26 7.77 -3.27
C HIS A 132 17.82 8.83 -4.27
N VAL A 133 18.20 10.09 -4.05
CA VAL A 133 17.90 11.19 -4.99
C VAL A 133 18.46 10.91 -6.40
N ALA A 134 19.54 10.11 -6.49
CA ALA A 134 20.12 9.67 -7.75
C ALA A 134 19.26 8.65 -8.52
N ASP A 135 18.35 7.94 -7.84
CA ASP A 135 17.50 6.91 -8.47
C ASP A 135 16.42 7.52 -9.37
N TRP A 136 16.11 8.80 -9.20
CA TRP A 136 15.23 9.56 -10.11
C TRP A 136 15.80 9.67 -11.54
N LEU A 137 17.10 9.46 -11.71
CA LEU A 137 17.80 9.63 -12.99
C LEU A 137 18.11 8.30 -13.67
N HIS A 138 18.03 7.19 -12.96
CA HIS A 138 18.39 5.87 -13.51
C HIS A 138 17.48 4.77 -12.92
N SER A 139 16.73 4.07 -13.76
CA SER A 139 16.07 2.81 -13.37
C SER A 139 17.15 1.80 -13.01
N SER A 140 17.35 1.52 -11.72
CA SER A 140 18.36 0.57 -11.30
C SER A 140 17.89 -0.87 -11.59
N SER A 141 18.81 -1.72 -12.04
CA SER A 141 18.59 -3.17 -12.13
C SER A 141 18.60 -3.85 -10.75
N ARG A 142 18.84 -3.09 -9.69
CA ARG A 142 18.86 -3.53 -8.30
C ARG A 142 17.46 -3.38 -7.72
N GLY A 143 17.10 -4.20 -6.74
CA GLY A 143 15.81 -4.12 -6.06
C GLY A 143 15.08 -5.45 -5.98
N VAL A 144 14.05 -5.49 -5.15
CA VAL A 144 13.19 -6.66 -4.96
C VAL A 144 12.23 -6.76 -6.16
N LEU A 145 12.11 -7.96 -6.72
CA LEU A 145 11.07 -8.23 -7.72
C LEU A 145 9.70 -8.28 -7.04
N VAL A 146 8.76 -7.48 -7.54
CA VAL A 146 7.41 -7.37 -6.96
C VAL A 146 6.58 -8.62 -7.24
N LYS A 147 6.60 -9.13 -8.48
CA LYS A 147 5.80 -10.28 -8.90
C LYS A 147 6.07 -11.55 -8.07
N PRO A 148 7.32 -11.99 -7.81
CA PRO A 148 7.57 -13.17 -6.98
C PRO A 148 7.11 -13.02 -5.52
N GLU A 149 7.10 -11.80 -4.98
CA GLU A 149 6.54 -11.54 -3.64
C GLU A 149 5.01 -11.58 -3.66
N LEU A 150 4.39 -11.08 -4.72
CA LEU A 150 2.96 -11.10 -4.91
C LEU A 150 2.42 -12.53 -5.11
N GLU A 151 3.15 -13.39 -5.84
CA GLU A 151 2.80 -14.79 -6.06
C GLU A 151 2.75 -15.64 -4.75
N LYS A 152 3.36 -15.15 -3.66
CA LYS A 152 3.24 -15.77 -2.33
C LYS A 152 1.92 -15.46 -1.62
N LEU A 153 1.15 -14.48 -2.13
CA LEU A 153 -0.12 -14.02 -1.56
C LEU A 153 -1.28 -14.81 -2.17
N THR A 154 -1.38 -16.07 -1.84
CA THR A 154 -2.35 -17.00 -2.45
C THR A 154 -3.73 -16.98 -1.80
N SER A 155 -3.84 -16.46 -0.57
CA SER A 155 -5.08 -16.39 0.22
C SER A 155 -5.68 -14.99 0.26
N GLU A 156 -4.93 -13.98 -0.11
CA GLU A 156 -5.36 -12.59 -0.10
C GLU A 156 -6.11 -12.25 -1.39
N HIS A 157 -7.23 -11.53 -1.27
CA HIS A 157 -7.86 -10.89 -2.42
C HIS A 157 -7.04 -9.67 -2.82
N ILE A 158 -6.60 -9.62 -4.06
CA ILE A 158 -5.73 -8.58 -4.61
C ILE A 158 -6.46 -7.84 -5.71
N LEU A 159 -6.50 -6.52 -5.61
CA LEU A 159 -6.95 -5.62 -6.66
C LEU A 159 -5.75 -4.87 -7.23
N CYS A 160 -5.48 -5.01 -8.51
CA CYS A 160 -4.42 -4.27 -9.20
C CYS A 160 -5.04 -3.23 -10.13
N LEU A 161 -4.76 -1.95 -9.87
CA LEU A 161 -5.22 -0.82 -10.68
C LEU A 161 -4.06 -0.24 -11.47
N ALA A 162 -4.24 -0.02 -12.77
CA ALA A 162 -3.27 0.66 -13.63
C ALA A 162 -3.93 1.62 -14.60
N GLY A 163 -3.21 2.65 -15.02
CA GLY A 163 -3.57 3.45 -16.17
C GLY A 163 -3.23 2.73 -17.49
N GLU A 164 -4.04 2.91 -18.51
CA GLU A 164 -3.81 2.30 -19.85
C GLU A 164 -2.51 2.77 -20.51
N ASP A 165 -2.06 3.98 -20.17
CA ASP A 165 -0.81 4.58 -20.64
C ASP A 165 0.38 4.34 -19.71
N ASP A 166 0.18 3.65 -18.57
CA ASP A 166 1.24 3.29 -17.63
C ASP A 166 1.99 2.03 -18.10
N ARG A 167 2.97 2.23 -18.97
CA ARG A 167 3.72 1.15 -19.63
C ARG A 167 4.59 0.34 -18.68
N ASP A 168 4.94 0.90 -17.54
CA ASP A 168 5.78 0.26 -16.53
C ASP A 168 4.96 -0.52 -15.49
N SER A 169 3.62 -0.49 -15.59
CA SER A 169 2.77 -1.18 -14.65
C SER A 169 2.86 -2.70 -14.75
N LEU A 170 2.92 -3.34 -13.59
CA LEU A 170 2.88 -4.80 -13.46
C LEU A 170 1.47 -5.38 -13.67
N CYS A 171 0.39 -4.62 -13.42
CA CYS A 171 -1.00 -5.11 -13.44
C CYS A 171 -1.38 -5.90 -14.70
N PRO A 172 -1.04 -5.47 -15.94
CA PRO A 172 -1.40 -6.22 -17.14
C PRO A 172 -0.78 -7.63 -17.23
N GLN A 173 0.27 -7.89 -16.44
CA GLN A 173 1.01 -9.16 -16.43
C GLN A 173 0.51 -10.12 -15.33
N LEU A 174 -0.38 -9.64 -14.42
CA LEU A 174 -0.87 -10.44 -13.32
C LEU A 174 -2.01 -11.36 -13.75
N ARG A 175 -2.00 -12.57 -13.23
CA ARG A 175 -3.06 -13.57 -13.41
C ARG A 175 -3.19 -14.37 -12.12
N GLY A 176 -4.40 -14.69 -11.71
CA GLY A 176 -4.70 -15.52 -10.54
C GLY A 176 -6.18 -15.46 -10.20
N ALA A 177 -6.72 -16.50 -9.61
CA ALA A 177 -8.12 -16.54 -9.20
C ALA A 177 -8.45 -15.56 -8.06
N ASN A 178 -7.43 -15.12 -7.34
CA ASN A 178 -7.51 -14.15 -6.25
C ASN A 178 -7.07 -12.75 -6.65
N ILE A 179 -6.86 -12.49 -7.95
CA ILE A 179 -6.34 -11.21 -8.47
C ILE A 179 -7.34 -10.60 -9.45
N ASP A 180 -7.89 -9.45 -9.10
CA ASP A 180 -8.66 -8.61 -9.99
C ASP A 180 -7.75 -7.53 -10.60
N VAL A 181 -7.83 -7.35 -11.91
CA VAL A 181 -7.07 -6.33 -12.64
C VAL A 181 -8.04 -5.35 -13.28
N VAL A 182 -7.88 -4.07 -12.96
CA VAL A 182 -8.70 -2.99 -13.55
C VAL A 182 -7.77 -1.98 -14.24
N ILE A 183 -7.95 -1.81 -15.53
CA ILE A 183 -7.23 -0.82 -16.33
C ILE A 183 -8.13 0.38 -16.54
N LEU A 184 -7.65 1.55 -16.18
CA LEU A 184 -8.37 2.82 -16.26
C LEU A 184 -7.73 3.71 -17.33
N LYS A 185 -8.48 4.68 -17.82
CA LYS A 185 -7.90 5.72 -18.68
C LYS A 185 -6.84 6.52 -17.92
N GLY A 186 -5.83 6.98 -18.66
CA GLY A 186 -4.78 7.82 -18.17
C GLY A 186 -3.46 7.10 -17.88
N SER A 187 -2.53 7.86 -17.34
CA SER A 187 -1.17 7.40 -17.02
C SER A 187 -1.07 6.86 -15.59
N HIS A 188 0.17 6.78 -15.08
CA HIS A 188 0.47 6.42 -13.70
C HIS A 188 -0.27 7.24 -12.63
N HIS A 189 -0.68 8.48 -12.95
CA HIS A 189 -1.40 9.39 -12.05
C HIS A 189 -2.93 9.34 -12.22
N PHE A 190 -3.49 8.42 -13.02
CA PHE A 190 -4.94 8.18 -13.18
C PHE A 190 -5.75 9.44 -13.48
N ASP A 191 -5.21 10.35 -14.30
CA ASP A 191 -5.82 11.64 -14.68
C ASP A 191 -6.31 12.51 -13.51
N GLY A 192 -5.76 12.29 -12.31
CA GLY A 192 -6.06 13.07 -11.11
C GLY A 192 -7.41 12.78 -10.45
N ASN A 193 -8.18 11.79 -10.93
CA ASN A 193 -9.48 11.44 -10.34
C ASN A 193 -9.34 10.44 -9.17
N TYR A 194 -8.70 10.89 -8.12
CA TYR A 194 -8.30 10.04 -7.00
C TYR A 194 -9.47 9.49 -6.16
N GLU A 195 -10.57 10.23 -6.05
CA GLU A 195 -11.76 9.73 -5.37
C GLU A 195 -12.42 8.57 -6.12
N ARG A 196 -12.34 8.57 -7.46
CA ARG A 196 -12.78 7.43 -8.26
C ARG A 196 -12.01 6.16 -7.90
N LEU A 197 -10.70 6.26 -7.69
CA LEU A 197 -9.88 5.11 -7.27
C LEU A 197 -10.36 4.56 -5.93
N GLY A 198 -10.61 5.43 -4.94
CA GLY A 198 -11.16 5.02 -3.64
C GLY A 198 -12.50 4.30 -3.78
N ARG A 199 -13.41 4.77 -4.65
CA ARG A 199 -14.69 4.10 -4.92
C ARG A 199 -14.51 2.72 -5.54
N ILE A 200 -13.61 2.58 -6.52
CA ILE A 200 -13.31 1.28 -7.13
C ILE A 200 -12.78 0.30 -6.07
N VAL A 201 -11.89 0.73 -5.19
CA VAL A 201 -11.40 -0.12 -4.09
C VAL A 201 -12.54 -0.55 -3.17
N LEU A 202 -13.47 0.36 -2.82
CA LEU A 202 -14.65 0.02 -2.02
C LEU A 202 -15.57 -1.01 -2.69
N GLU A 203 -15.76 -0.91 -4.00
CA GLU A 203 -16.57 -1.85 -4.77
C GLU A 203 -16.03 -3.28 -4.74
N HIS A 204 -14.72 -3.44 -4.54
CA HIS A 204 -14.04 -4.74 -4.43
C HIS A 204 -13.92 -5.27 -3.00
N LEU A 205 -14.47 -4.58 -2.00
CA LEU A 205 -14.48 -5.02 -0.59
C LEU A 205 -15.59 -6.03 -0.26
N LYS A 206 -16.38 -6.45 -1.19
CA LYS A 206 -17.56 -7.30 -1.00
C LYS A 206 -17.21 -8.73 -0.59
#